data_cf924154ba3c7b21791b4388c93397aa
#
_entry.id   cf924154ba3c7b21791b4388c93397aa
#
_cell.length_a   1.000
_cell.length_b   1.000
_cell.length_c   1.000
_cell.angle_alpha   90.00
_cell.angle_beta   90.00
_cell.angle_gamma   90.00
#
_symmetry.space_group_name_H-M   'P 1'
#
loop_
_entity.id
_entity.type
_entity.pdbx_description
1 polymer ?
#
loop_
_entity_poly.entity_id
_entity_poly.type
_entity_poly.pdbx_seq_one_letter_code
_entity_poly.pdbx_strand_id
1 'polypeptide(L)'
;MTEALLGFAGVFVLALLRMPLAFAMGAVGFIGLGLVRGWQPTMANAAQVVYDTGFAYTLSVVPLFILMGNFVARAGLAHELFHAAYAFIGHLRGGLAHATVLACAGFGAICGSSIATAATMTKVAYPPMKKLGYADYLSTGVIAAGGTLGIMIPPSTIMVIYGIVTETNIGKLFAAGVIPGLMCAGLLMCGVAWIIWRDPRSGPAGERIGWPERRAALKQIWGVVLLVVIVLGGIYGGVFTATEGAGIGASGAFFFALARGALTMKALYEVLVESARTTAMLFAILIAASIFSSFVNFTSMPSDLKDGITQLGLPPLAVVGAMLFVYVILGTIMEELTMVLLTLPVFFPVVTALGFDPVWFGVLIVLVVQVGLISPPVGMNMFVMNALLKEVPLSQIFRGSSLFCIPLAVGLVLVLVFPQLALWLPSFMK
;
A
#
# COMPACT_ATOMS: atom_id res chain seq x y z
N MET A 1 -26.50 17.37 0.74
CA MET A 1 -25.30 17.39 1.61
C MET A 1 -25.53 16.79 3.01
N THR A 2 -26.58 17.12 3.74
CA THR A 2 -26.88 16.62 5.11
C THR A 2 -27.02 15.08 5.19
N GLU A 3 -27.66 14.47 4.22
CA GLU A 3 -27.86 13.01 4.15
C GLU A 3 -26.55 12.24 4.06
N ALA A 4 -25.65 12.70 3.19
CA ALA A 4 -24.34 12.09 3.05
C ALA A 4 -23.49 12.27 4.32
N LEU A 5 -23.51 13.47 4.95
CA LEU A 5 -22.81 13.72 6.22
C LEU A 5 -23.33 12.81 7.34
N LEU A 6 -24.65 12.59 7.42
CA LEU A 6 -25.25 11.61 8.33
C LEU A 6 -24.80 10.18 8.00
N GLY A 7 -24.68 9.86 6.72
CA GLY A 7 -24.14 8.56 6.29
C GLY A 7 -22.69 8.37 6.74
N PHE A 8 -21.81 9.34 6.50
CA PHE A 8 -20.43 9.26 7.00
C PHE A 8 -20.36 9.17 8.52
N ALA A 9 -21.15 10.00 9.24
CA ALA A 9 -21.25 9.92 10.70
C ALA A 9 -21.73 8.53 11.16
N GLY A 10 -22.72 7.94 10.47
CA GLY A 10 -23.19 6.58 10.73
C GLY A 10 -22.09 5.52 10.56
N VAL A 11 -21.31 5.59 9.48
CA VAL A 11 -20.17 4.68 9.27
C VAL A 11 -19.16 4.80 10.40
N PHE A 12 -18.80 6.03 10.80
CA PHE A 12 -17.84 6.25 11.89
C PHE A 12 -18.38 5.78 13.24
N VAL A 13 -19.65 6.01 13.55
CA VAL A 13 -20.28 5.52 14.79
C VAL A 13 -20.26 4.01 14.85
N LEU A 14 -20.64 3.32 13.76
CA LEU A 14 -20.59 1.86 13.69
C LEU A 14 -19.17 1.32 13.81
N ALA A 15 -18.18 2.01 13.20
CA ALA A 15 -16.78 1.66 13.34
C ALA A 15 -16.27 1.80 14.78
N LEU A 16 -16.67 2.86 15.49
CA LEU A 16 -16.38 3.05 16.93
C LEU A 16 -17.03 1.97 17.81
N LEU A 17 -18.18 1.43 17.39
CA LEU A 17 -18.84 0.28 18.00
C LEU A 17 -18.18 -1.06 17.63
N ARG A 18 -16.99 -1.03 17.01
CA ARG A 18 -16.19 -2.19 16.59
C ARG A 18 -16.80 -3.02 15.45
N MET A 19 -17.75 -2.46 14.70
CA MET A 19 -18.22 -3.11 13.48
C MET A 19 -17.13 -3.02 12.41
N PRO A 20 -16.78 -4.12 11.69
CA PRO A 20 -15.87 -4.04 10.57
C PRO A 20 -16.38 -3.03 9.53
N LEU A 21 -15.49 -2.17 9.03
CA LEU A 21 -15.85 -1.02 8.18
C LEU A 21 -16.60 -1.44 6.91
N ALA A 22 -16.28 -2.60 6.33
CA ALA A 22 -17.02 -3.14 5.21
C ALA A 22 -18.52 -3.28 5.53
N PHE A 23 -18.85 -3.86 6.67
CA PHE A 23 -20.25 -4.03 7.08
C PHE A 23 -20.91 -2.69 7.44
N ALA A 24 -20.16 -1.76 8.07
CA ALA A 24 -20.65 -0.43 8.38
C ALA A 24 -21.00 0.35 7.10
N MET A 25 -20.08 0.37 6.11
CA MET A 25 -20.33 1.02 4.81
C MET A 25 -21.50 0.37 4.06
N GLY A 26 -21.53 -0.97 4.00
CA GLY A 26 -22.60 -1.69 3.32
C GLY A 26 -23.97 -1.43 3.94
N ALA A 27 -24.07 -1.50 5.27
CA ALA A 27 -25.32 -1.24 6.00
C ALA A 27 -25.80 0.21 5.85
N VAL A 28 -24.93 1.18 6.10
CA VAL A 28 -25.27 2.60 5.99
C VAL A 28 -25.58 2.98 4.53
N GLY A 29 -24.80 2.49 3.57
CA GLY A 29 -25.02 2.74 2.15
C GLY A 29 -26.36 2.15 1.68
N PHE A 30 -26.66 0.91 2.07
CA PHE A 30 -27.92 0.25 1.71
C PHE A 30 -29.13 0.93 2.34
N ILE A 31 -29.08 1.24 3.65
CA ILE A 31 -30.18 1.93 4.34
C ILE A 31 -30.33 3.35 3.80
N GLY A 32 -29.22 4.10 3.66
CA GLY A 32 -29.22 5.46 3.15
C GLY A 32 -29.80 5.55 1.73
N LEU A 33 -29.39 4.64 0.83
CA LEU A 33 -29.93 4.58 -0.52
C LEU A 33 -31.43 4.21 -0.52
N GLY A 34 -31.84 3.30 0.38
CA GLY A 34 -33.24 2.92 0.54
C GLY A 34 -34.15 4.08 1.00
N LEU A 35 -33.62 4.93 1.87
CA LEU A 35 -34.33 6.13 2.33
C LEU A 35 -34.42 7.23 1.25
N VAL A 36 -33.38 7.36 0.41
CA VAL A 36 -33.31 8.39 -0.64
C VAL A 36 -34.07 8.00 -1.91
N ARG A 37 -33.95 6.72 -2.35
CA ARG A 37 -34.51 6.25 -3.64
C ARG A 37 -35.66 5.26 -3.50
N GLY A 38 -35.91 4.74 -2.32
CA GLY A 38 -36.84 3.66 -2.10
C GLY A 38 -36.18 2.28 -2.13
N TRP A 39 -36.84 1.28 -1.54
CA TRP A 39 -36.27 -0.04 -1.30
C TRP A 39 -36.10 -0.90 -2.55
N GLN A 40 -37.05 -0.82 -3.49
CA GLN A 40 -37.00 -1.66 -4.71
C GLN A 40 -35.79 -1.31 -5.61
N PRO A 41 -35.52 -0.03 -5.95
CA PRO A 41 -34.31 0.32 -6.67
C PRO A 41 -33.02 0.00 -5.90
N THR A 42 -33.04 0.11 -4.58
CA THR A 42 -31.89 -0.17 -3.72
C THR A 42 -31.54 -1.66 -3.73
N MET A 43 -32.52 -2.56 -3.65
CA MET A 43 -32.28 -4.00 -3.77
C MET A 43 -31.74 -4.37 -5.13
N ALA A 44 -32.28 -3.79 -6.22
CA ALA A 44 -31.76 -4.01 -7.57
C ALA A 44 -30.32 -3.52 -7.73
N ASN A 45 -30.02 -2.32 -7.21
CA ASN A 45 -28.64 -1.78 -7.23
C ASN A 45 -27.68 -2.68 -6.43
N ALA A 46 -28.05 -3.08 -5.22
CA ALA A 46 -27.20 -3.95 -4.40
C ALA A 46 -26.93 -5.31 -5.07
N ALA A 47 -27.95 -5.93 -5.69
CA ALA A 47 -27.81 -7.18 -6.43
C ALA A 47 -26.87 -7.00 -7.64
N GLN A 48 -27.03 -5.90 -8.38
CA GLN A 48 -26.18 -5.58 -9.52
C GLN A 48 -24.74 -5.34 -9.09
N VAL A 49 -24.49 -4.55 -8.03
CA VAL A 49 -23.14 -4.29 -7.50
C VAL A 49 -22.45 -5.60 -7.08
N VAL A 50 -23.16 -6.51 -6.41
CA VAL A 50 -22.62 -7.83 -6.03
C VAL A 50 -22.25 -8.64 -7.27
N TYR A 51 -23.14 -8.67 -8.26
CA TYR A 51 -22.92 -9.39 -9.51
C TYR A 51 -21.73 -8.79 -10.29
N ASP A 52 -21.74 -7.48 -10.54
CA ASP A 52 -20.70 -6.80 -11.31
C ASP A 52 -19.33 -6.93 -10.64
N THR A 53 -19.25 -6.77 -9.31
CA THR A 53 -18.01 -6.94 -8.56
C THR A 53 -17.53 -8.40 -8.58
N GLY A 54 -18.44 -9.36 -8.41
CA GLY A 54 -18.09 -10.79 -8.34
C GLY A 54 -17.62 -11.37 -9.67
N PHE A 55 -18.10 -10.84 -10.80
CA PHE A 55 -17.83 -11.35 -12.15
C PHE A 55 -16.96 -10.42 -13.00
N ALA A 56 -16.46 -9.29 -12.46
CA ALA A 56 -15.57 -8.41 -13.19
C ALA A 56 -14.22 -9.09 -13.48
N TYR A 57 -13.93 -9.31 -14.76
CA TYR A 57 -12.65 -9.88 -15.20
C TYR A 57 -11.45 -9.06 -14.69
N THR A 58 -11.55 -7.74 -14.69
CA THR A 58 -10.50 -6.83 -14.24
C THR A 58 -10.16 -7.00 -12.76
N LEU A 59 -11.12 -7.42 -11.93
CA LEU A 59 -10.91 -7.67 -10.51
C LEU A 59 -10.13 -8.97 -10.23
N SER A 60 -10.01 -9.87 -11.21
CA SER A 60 -9.18 -11.09 -11.06
C SER A 60 -7.69 -10.80 -10.89
N VAL A 61 -7.24 -9.60 -11.26
CA VAL A 61 -5.87 -9.13 -11.02
C VAL A 61 -5.50 -9.11 -9.53
N VAL A 62 -6.47 -8.79 -8.65
CA VAL A 62 -6.25 -8.68 -7.20
C VAL A 62 -5.89 -10.03 -6.57
N PRO A 63 -6.71 -11.09 -6.69
CA PRO A 63 -6.36 -12.40 -6.13
C PRO A 63 -5.07 -12.98 -6.71
N LEU A 64 -4.76 -12.70 -7.98
CA LEU A 64 -3.54 -13.18 -8.61
C LEU A 64 -2.28 -12.51 -8.04
N PHE A 65 -2.28 -11.19 -7.81
CA PHE A 65 -1.15 -10.53 -7.15
C PHE A 65 -1.01 -10.92 -5.68
N ILE A 66 -2.11 -11.11 -4.95
CA ILE A 66 -2.08 -11.63 -3.57
C ILE A 66 -1.44 -13.02 -3.55
N LEU A 67 -1.86 -13.89 -4.45
CA LEU A 67 -1.33 -15.25 -4.58
C LEU A 67 0.17 -15.23 -4.93
N MET A 68 0.58 -14.37 -5.87
CA MET A 68 1.98 -14.14 -6.21
C MET A 68 2.80 -13.74 -4.97
N GLY A 69 2.34 -12.75 -4.23
CA GLY A 69 3.00 -12.26 -3.01
C GLY A 69 3.16 -13.34 -1.95
N ASN A 70 2.11 -14.16 -1.73
CA ASN A 70 2.13 -15.24 -0.76
C ASN A 70 3.09 -16.39 -1.17
N PHE A 71 3.15 -16.75 -2.45
CA PHE A 71 4.14 -17.71 -2.95
C PHE A 71 5.57 -17.21 -2.77
N VAL A 72 5.83 -15.94 -3.10
CA VAL A 72 7.13 -15.29 -2.94
C VAL A 72 7.56 -15.23 -1.46
N ALA A 73 6.65 -14.87 -0.58
CA ALA A 73 6.89 -14.85 0.87
C ALA A 73 7.24 -16.27 1.38
N ARG A 74 6.51 -17.28 0.93
CA ARG A 74 6.74 -18.68 1.32
C ARG A 74 8.06 -19.22 0.77
N ALA A 75 8.50 -18.78 -0.40
CA ALA A 75 9.78 -19.15 -1.00
C ALA A 75 11.01 -18.59 -0.28
N GLY A 76 10.83 -17.73 0.75
CA GLY A 76 11.93 -17.18 1.54
C GLY A 76 12.68 -16.03 0.87
N LEU A 77 12.15 -15.45 -0.20
CA LEU A 77 12.81 -14.42 -1.00
C LEU A 77 13.07 -13.11 -0.22
N ALA A 78 12.26 -12.81 0.80
CA ALA A 78 12.49 -11.67 1.68
C ALA A 78 13.84 -11.76 2.41
N HIS A 79 14.21 -12.96 2.87
CA HIS A 79 15.49 -13.19 3.54
C HIS A 79 16.68 -12.99 2.59
N GLU A 80 16.55 -13.46 1.35
CA GLU A 80 17.60 -13.33 0.35
C GLU A 80 17.79 -11.88 -0.09
N LEU A 81 16.70 -11.12 -0.27
CA LEU A 81 16.75 -9.68 -0.56
C LEU A 81 17.44 -8.92 0.57
N PHE A 82 17.08 -9.22 1.83
CA PHE A 82 17.73 -8.59 2.97
C PHE A 82 19.22 -8.96 3.05
N HIS A 83 19.56 -10.25 2.86
CA HIS A 83 20.95 -10.71 2.86
C HIS A 83 21.76 -10.09 1.73
N ALA A 84 21.19 -9.99 0.52
CA ALA A 84 21.83 -9.33 -0.59
C ALA A 84 22.10 -7.84 -0.30
N ALA A 85 21.10 -7.10 0.18
CA ALA A 85 21.28 -5.71 0.57
C ALA A 85 22.33 -5.56 1.68
N TYR A 86 22.27 -6.40 2.71
CA TYR A 86 23.24 -6.41 3.81
C TYR A 86 24.67 -6.67 3.32
N ALA A 87 24.88 -7.59 2.38
CA ALA A 87 26.20 -7.91 1.85
C ALA A 87 26.92 -6.70 1.23
N PHE A 88 26.15 -5.74 0.68
CA PHE A 88 26.75 -4.55 0.06
C PHE A 88 26.93 -3.39 1.01
N ILE A 89 25.96 -3.12 1.89
CA ILE A 89 25.92 -1.89 2.71
C ILE A 89 25.96 -2.15 4.22
N GLY A 90 25.95 -3.41 4.66
CA GLY A 90 25.93 -3.78 6.07
C GLY A 90 27.13 -3.27 6.89
N HIS A 91 28.27 -3.09 6.23
CA HIS A 91 29.50 -2.57 6.86
C HIS A 91 29.46 -1.07 7.20
N LEU A 92 28.45 -0.35 6.73
CA LEU A 92 28.26 1.05 7.06
C LEU A 92 27.57 1.21 8.41
N ARG A 93 27.76 2.34 9.08
CA ARG A 93 26.96 2.69 10.26
C ARG A 93 25.49 2.80 9.85
N GLY A 94 24.60 2.13 10.55
CA GLY A 94 23.21 2.01 10.14
C GLY A 94 22.97 1.08 8.94
N GLY A 95 23.99 0.30 8.54
CA GLY A 95 23.96 -0.53 7.33
C GLY A 95 22.80 -1.53 7.28
N LEU A 96 22.42 -2.14 8.43
CA LEU A 96 21.26 -3.02 8.46
C LEU A 96 19.94 -2.26 8.30
N ALA A 97 19.84 -1.04 8.82
CA ALA A 97 18.66 -0.22 8.62
C ALA A 97 18.49 0.18 7.14
N HIS A 98 19.59 0.59 6.48
CA HIS A 98 19.59 0.84 5.04
C HIS A 98 19.27 -0.43 4.23
N ALA A 99 19.87 -1.58 4.61
CA ALA A 99 19.58 -2.87 3.98
C ALA A 99 18.10 -3.26 4.13
N THR A 100 17.50 -2.94 5.28
CA THR A 100 16.05 -3.16 5.51
C THR A 100 15.21 -2.34 4.56
N VAL A 101 15.51 -1.05 4.33
CA VAL A 101 14.78 -0.21 3.36
C VAL A 101 14.86 -0.80 1.96
N LEU A 102 16.06 -1.19 1.50
CA LEU A 102 16.24 -1.79 0.18
C LEU A 102 15.53 -3.15 0.05
N ALA A 103 15.59 -3.97 1.10
CA ALA A 103 14.90 -5.24 1.12
C ALA A 103 13.37 -5.07 1.12
N CYS A 104 12.85 -4.08 1.87
CA CYS A 104 11.44 -3.71 1.84
C CYS A 104 11.01 -3.24 0.44
N ALA A 105 11.82 -2.41 -0.22
CA ALA A 105 11.55 -1.95 -1.58
C ALA A 105 11.50 -3.12 -2.57
N GLY A 106 12.49 -4.00 -2.53
CA GLY A 106 12.54 -5.18 -3.41
C GLY A 106 11.46 -6.21 -3.13
N PHE A 107 11.17 -6.48 -1.86
CA PHE A 107 10.09 -7.41 -1.48
C PHE A 107 8.71 -6.80 -1.74
N GLY A 108 8.56 -5.51 -1.47
CA GLY A 108 7.35 -4.74 -1.75
C GLY A 108 6.95 -4.77 -3.22
N ALA A 109 7.96 -4.68 -4.11
CA ALA A 109 7.79 -4.77 -5.56
C ALA A 109 7.21 -6.13 -6.04
N ILE A 110 6.96 -7.08 -5.16
CA ILE A 110 6.35 -8.37 -5.49
C ILE A 110 5.13 -8.63 -4.61
N CYS A 111 5.21 -8.25 -3.33
CA CYS A 111 4.16 -8.51 -2.34
C CYS A 111 2.94 -7.58 -2.51
N GLY A 112 3.16 -6.33 -2.91
CA GLY A 112 2.09 -5.36 -3.15
C GLY A 112 1.28 -4.94 -1.91
N SER A 113 1.73 -5.29 -0.69
CA SER A 113 1.04 -5.03 0.59
C SER A 113 1.99 -4.49 1.64
N SER A 114 1.60 -3.39 2.28
CA SER A 114 2.36 -2.78 3.38
C SER A 114 2.42 -3.68 4.60
N ILE A 115 1.29 -4.21 5.02
CA ILE A 115 1.15 -5.05 6.20
C ILE A 115 1.97 -6.34 6.06
N ALA A 116 1.86 -7.02 4.91
CA ALA A 116 2.61 -8.26 4.66
C ALA A 116 4.11 -8.01 4.59
N THR A 117 4.54 -6.88 4.00
CA THR A 117 5.94 -6.48 3.94
C THR A 117 6.48 -6.18 5.34
N ALA A 118 5.77 -5.38 6.14
CA ALA A 118 6.17 -5.07 7.52
C ALA A 118 6.25 -6.33 8.39
N ALA A 119 5.24 -7.21 8.32
CA ALA A 119 5.21 -8.47 9.07
C ALA A 119 6.37 -9.39 8.72
N THR A 120 6.65 -9.53 7.42
CA THR A 120 7.74 -10.39 6.91
C THR A 120 9.10 -9.82 7.29
N MET A 121 9.31 -8.52 7.09
CA MET A 121 10.57 -7.86 7.43
C MET A 121 10.81 -7.78 8.93
N THR A 122 9.76 -7.73 9.75
CA THR A 122 9.90 -7.85 11.20
C THR A 122 10.56 -9.18 11.57
N LYS A 123 10.18 -10.28 10.94
CA LYS A 123 10.77 -11.60 11.20
C LYS A 123 12.17 -11.75 10.62
N VAL A 124 12.48 -11.06 9.53
CA VAL A 124 13.75 -11.19 8.79
C VAL A 124 14.80 -10.20 9.29
N ALA A 125 14.46 -8.92 9.43
CA ALA A 125 15.41 -7.86 9.69
C ALA A 125 15.59 -7.53 11.19
N TYR A 126 14.54 -7.65 12.02
CA TYR A 126 14.64 -7.29 13.43
C TYR A 126 15.62 -8.18 14.23
N PRO A 127 15.63 -9.52 14.10
CA PRO A 127 16.53 -10.35 14.90
C PRO A 127 18.03 -10.05 14.67
N PRO A 128 18.54 -9.92 13.43
CA PRO A 128 19.95 -9.54 13.22
C PRO A 128 20.24 -8.10 13.70
N MET A 129 19.29 -7.16 13.57
CA MET A 129 19.48 -5.80 14.11
C MET A 129 19.60 -5.83 15.63
N LYS A 130 18.73 -6.57 16.32
CA LYS A 130 18.77 -6.75 17.77
C LYS A 130 20.09 -7.39 18.23
N LYS A 131 20.53 -8.44 17.52
CA LYS A 131 21.80 -9.13 17.82
C LYS A 131 23.02 -8.20 17.70
N LEU A 132 23.00 -7.27 16.78
CA LEU A 132 24.07 -6.27 16.58
C LEU A 132 23.94 -5.04 17.51
N GLY A 133 22.94 -4.99 18.38
CA GLY A 133 22.76 -3.91 19.34
C GLY A 133 22.13 -2.64 18.75
N TYR A 134 21.35 -2.75 17.67
CA TYR A 134 20.55 -1.64 17.17
C TYR A 134 19.49 -1.23 18.19
N ALA A 135 19.23 0.06 18.29
CA ALA A 135 18.17 0.57 19.14
C ALA A 135 16.80 0.10 18.61
N ASP A 136 15.91 -0.34 19.52
CA ASP A 136 14.60 -0.88 19.15
C ASP A 136 13.76 0.13 18.37
N TYR A 137 13.79 1.43 18.74
CA TYR A 137 13.06 2.47 18.02
C TYR A 137 13.53 2.64 16.56
N LEU A 138 14.85 2.52 16.29
CA LEU A 138 15.37 2.60 14.94
C LEU A 138 14.97 1.36 14.13
N SER A 139 15.17 0.16 14.71
CA SER A 139 14.85 -1.10 14.04
C SER A 139 13.37 -1.21 13.68
N THR A 140 12.50 -0.90 14.64
CA THR A 140 11.05 -0.96 14.42
C THR A 140 10.55 0.16 13.50
N GLY A 141 11.08 1.38 13.68
CA GLY A 141 10.72 2.52 12.84
C GLY A 141 11.06 2.29 11.36
N VAL A 142 12.27 1.80 11.06
CA VAL A 142 12.68 1.54 9.67
C VAL A 142 11.91 0.39 9.04
N ILE A 143 11.54 -0.65 9.80
CA ILE A 143 10.72 -1.76 9.30
C ILE A 143 9.29 -1.28 9.04
N ALA A 144 8.69 -0.51 9.96
CA ALA A 144 7.35 0.03 9.80
C ALA A 144 7.25 0.92 8.55
N ALA A 145 8.20 1.87 8.41
CA ALA A 145 8.23 2.78 7.27
C ALA A 145 8.64 2.10 5.96
N GLY A 146 9.66 1.24 6.00
CA GLY A 146 10.06 0.43 4.84
C GLY A 146 8.93 -0.47 4.35
N GLY A 147 8.13 -1.03 5.26
CA GLY A 147 6.95 -1.82 4.92
C GLY A 147 5.97 -1.08 4.03
N THR A 148 5.82 0.25 4.21
CA THR A 148 4.91 1.05 3.37
C THR A 148 5.35 1.14 1.91
N LEU A 149 6.62 0.92 1.59
CA LEU A 149 7.08 0.85 0.20
C LEU A 149 6.40 -0.27 -0.59
N GLY A 150 5.88 -1.30 0.11
CA GLY A 150 5.17 -2.41 -0.52
C GLY A 150 3.86 -2.04 -1.20
N ILE A 151 3.26 -0.90 -0.90
CA ILE A 151 2.09 -0.40 -1.60
C ILE A 151 2.43 0.67 -2.64
N MET A 152 3.66 1.17 -2.64
CA MET A 152 4.08 2.23 -3.55
C MET A 152 4.83 1.68 -4.76
N ILE A 153 5.74 0.75 -4.54
CA ILE A 153 6.52 0.14 -5.61
C ILE A 153 5.67 -0.95 -6.27
N PRO A 154 5.41 -0.87 -7.59
CA PRO A 154 4.53 -1.81 -8.28
C PRO A 154 5.05 -3.25 -8.30
N PRO A 155 4.13 -4.26 -8.39
CA PRO A 155 2.68 -4.13 -8.41
C PRO A 155 2.08 -3.81 -7.03
N SER A 156 1.04 -2.99 -6.99
CA SER A 156 0.41 -2.49 -5.77
C SER A 156 -1.09 -2.77 -5.77
N THR A 157 -1.58 -3.43 -4.72
CA THR A 157 -3.02 -3.72 -4.58
C THR A 157 -3.87 -2.47 -4.48
N ILE A 158 -3.37 -1.41 -3.83
CA ILE A 158 -4.10 -0.13 -3.73
C ILE A 158 -4.20 0.55 -5.09
N MET A 159 -3.12 0.59 -5.87
CA MET A 159 -3.14 1.17 -7.22
C MET A 159 -4.08 0.41 -8.15
N VAL A 160 -4.15 -0.93 -8.01
CA VAL A 160 -5.09 -1.76 -8.76
C VAL A 160 -6.54 -1.37 -8.43
N ILE A 161 -6.88 -1.33 -7.14
CA ILE A 161 -8.23 -1.01 -6.68
C ILE A 161 -8.60 0.42 -7.04
N TYR A 162 -7.69 1.38 -6.85
CA TYR A 162 -7.87 2.75 -7.32
C TYR A 162 -8.16 2.80 -8.82
N GLY A 163 -7.34 2.12 -9.63
CA GLY A 163 -7.49 2.09 -11.10
C GLY A 163 -8.83 1.50 -11.54
N ILE A 164 -9.31 0.46 -10.87
CA ILE A 164 -10.60 -0.17 -11.18
C ILE A 164 -11.76 0.77 -10.81
N VAL A 165 -11.74 1.35 -9.61
CA VAL A 165 -12.84 2.21 -9.11
C VAL A 165 -12.92 3.54 -9.87
N THR A 166 -11.78 4.06 -10.33
CA THR A 166 -11.71 5.33 -11.06
C THR A 166 -11.61 5.16 -12.59
N GLU A 167 -11.67 3.92 -13.06
CA GLU A 167 -11.49 3.57 -14.49
C GLU A 167 -10.15 4.08 -15.06
N THR A 168 -9.14 4.22 -14.22
CA THR A 168 -7.79 4.67 -14.60
C THR A 168 -6.93 3.49 -15.01
N ASN A 169 -6.10 3.64 -16.03
CA ASN A 169 -5.24 2.57 -16.54
C ASN A 169 -4.23 2.10 -15.47
N ILE A 170 -4.33 0.82 -15.06
CA ILE A 170 -3.52 0.21 -14.01
C ILE A 170 -2.03 0.19 -14.39
N GLY A 171 -1.71 -0.08 -15.66
CA GLY A 171 -0.32 -0.07 -16.14
C GLY A 171 0.32 1.31 -15.99
N LYS A 172 -0.42 2.38 -16.33
CA LYS A 172 0.05 3.76 -16.14
C LYS A 172 0.20 4.11 -14.65
N LEU A 173 -0.70 3.64 -13.78
CA LEU A 173 -0.58 3.81 -12.33
C LEU A 173 0.67 3.11 -11.80
N PHE A 174 0.94 1.90 -12.25
CA PHE A 174 2.15 1.18 -11.88
C PHE A 174 3.41 1.93 -12.32
N ALA A 175 3.46 2.40 -13.57
CA ALA A 175 4.60 3.20 -14.04
C ALA A 175 4.76 4.48 -13.20
N ALA A 176 3.66 5.15 -12.88
CA ALA A 176 3.65 6.36 -12.06
C ALA A 176 4.20 6.14 -10.65
N GLY A 177 4.05 4.94 -10.10
CA GLY A 177 4.52 4.58 -8.76
C GLY A 177 6.04 4.33 -8.65
N VAL A 178 6.72 4.04 -9.76
CA VAL A 178 8.15 3.64 -9.73
C VAL A 178 9.05 4.75 -9.21
N ILE A 179 9.01 5.94 -9.81
CA ILE A 179 9.88 7.06 -9.43
C ILE A 179 9.57 7.55 -8.00
N PRO A 180 8.31 7.82 -7.62
CA PRO A 180 7.97 8.16 -6.25
C PRO A 180 8.36 7.07 -5.24
N GLY A 181 8.21 5.79 -5.60
CA GLY A 181 8.61 4.67 -4.73
C GLY A 181 10.11 4.63 -4.47
N LEU A 182 10.92 4.79 -5.52
CA LEU A 182 12.39 4.88 -5.39
C LEU A 182 12.81 6.14 -4.63
N MET A 183 12.14 7.26 -4.87
CA MET A 183 12.35 8.51 -4.14
C MET A 183 12.05 8.33 -2.64
N CYS A 184 10.93 7.70 -2.28
CA CYS A 184 10.60 7.41 -0.88
C CYS A 184 11.63 6.49 -0.24
N ALA A 185 12.11 5.46 -0.94
CA ALA A 185 13.18 4.61 -0.45
C ALA A 185 14.46 5.43 -0.18
N GLY A 186 14.85 6.32 -1.09
CA GLY A 186 15.97 7.24 -0.90
C GLY A 186 15.78 8.18 0.29
N LEU A 187 14.58 8.76 0.44
CA LEU A 187 14.24 9.64 1.57
C LEU A 187 14.25 8.89 2.91
N LEU A 188 13.77 7.65 2.96
CA LEU A 188 13.87 6.80 4.15
C LEU A 188 15.33 6.48 4.50
N MET A 189 16.17 6.22 3.49
CA MET A 189 17.61 6.04 3.70
C MET A 189 18.27 7.32 4.23
N CYS A 190 17.88 8.50 3.74
CA CYS A 190 18.33 9.78 4.28
C CYS A 190 17.86 9.96 5.74
N GLY A 191 16.64 9.53 6.07
CA GLY A 191 16.11 9.51 7.43
C GLY A 191 16.95 8.63 8.36
N VAL A 192 17.30 7.41 7.93
CA VAL A 192 18.23 6.53 8.66
C VAL A 192 19.57 7.22 8.87
N ALA A 193 20.17 7.79 7.82
CA ALA A 193 21.45 8.47 7.89
C ALA A 193 21.41 9.65 8.89
N TRP A 194 20.33 10.43 8.87
CA TRP A 194 20.13 11.53 9.83
C TRP A 194 20.01 11.06 11.27
N ILE A 195 19.27 9.99 11.55
CA ILE A 195 19.16 9.41 12.90
C ILE A 195 20.52 8.92 13.39
N ILE A 196 21.28 8.20 12.55
CA ILE A 196 22.63 7.69 12.88
C ILE A 196 23.63 8.83 13.07
N TRP A 197 23.54 9.90 12.31
CA TRP A 197 24.37 11.08 12.49
C TRP A 197 24.13 11.74 13.85
N ARG A 198 22.88 11.76 14.30
CA ARG A 198 22.49 12.36 15.58
C ARG A 198 22.77 11.44 16.77
N ASP A 199 22.61 10.14 16.60
CA ASP A 199 22.89 9.11 17.61
C ASP A 199 23.63 7.92 16.97
N PRO A 200 24.98 8.01 16.89
CA PRO A 200 25.80 6.95 16.27
C PRO A 200 25.71 5.58 16.96
N ARG A 201 25.22 5.53 18.21
CA ARG A 201 25.08 4.28 18.97
C ARG A 201 23.80 3.53 18.61
N SER A 202 22.83 4.19 18.00
CA SER A 202 21.55 3.59 17.64
C SER A 202 21.65 2.55 16.52
N GLY A 203 22.70 2.60 15.68
CA GLY A 203 22.90 1.69 14.56
C GLY A 203 24.38 1.40 14.30
N PRO A 204 24.99 0.45 15.04
CA PRO A 204 26.38 0.07 14.83
C PRO A 204 26.62 -0.50 13.42
N ALA A 205 27.89 -0.40 12.95
CA ALA A 205 28.29 -1.01 11.70
C ALA A 205 28.37 -2.54 11.84
N GLY A 206 27.95 -3.24 10.80
CA GLY A 206 28.12 -4.68 10.70
C GLY A 206 29.47 -5.08 10.10
N GLU A 207 29.63 -6.36 9.83
CA GLU A 207 30.84 -6.92 9.24
C GLU A 207 30.92 -6.58 7.75
N ARG A 208 32.16 -6.45 7.26
CA ARG A 208 32.42 -6.23 5.83
C ARG A 208 32.49 -7.58 5.12
N ILE A 209 31.50 -7.85 4.28
CA ILE A 209 31.40 -9.08 3.50
C ILE A 209 32.31 -9.01 2.26
N GLY A 210 32.98 -10.11 1.96
CA GLY A 210 33.90 -10.25 0.82
C GLY A 210 33.17 -10.30 -0.54
N TRP A 211 33.90 -10.02 -1.62
CA TRP A 211 33.35 -10.06 -2.98
C TRP A 211 32.77 -11.41 -3.42
N PRO A 212 33.36 -12.57 -3.05
CA PRO A 212 32.78 -13.88 -3.39
C PRO A 212 31.37 -14.05 -2.82
N GLU A 213 31.17 -13.68 -1.55
CA GLU A 213 29.88 -13.78 -0.86
C GLU A 213 28.87 -12.77 -1.39
N ARG A 214 29.30 -11.55 -1.76
CA ARG A 214 28.45 -10.55 -2.44
C ARG A 214 27.89 -11.09 -3.76
N ARG A 215 28.75 -11.73 -4.58
CA ARG A 215 28.32 -12.35 -5.84
C ARG A 215 27.36 -13.52 -5.59
N ALA A 216 27.59 -14.32 -4.55
CA ALA A 216 26.70 -15.40 -4.16
C ALA A 216 25.32 -14.86 -3.73
N ALA A 217 25.28 -13.79 -2.91
CA ALA A 217 24.05 -13.13 -2.51
C ALA A 217 23.25 -12.55 -3.70
N LEU A 218 23.92 -11.90 -4.66
CA LEU A 218 23.29 -11.45 -5.90
C LEU A 218 22.71 -12.60 -6.74
N LYS A 219 23.41 -13.74 -6.79
CA LYS A 219 22.88 -14.90 -7.49
C LYS A 219 21.62 -15.50 -6.83
N GLN A 220 21.40 -15.29 -5.53
CA GLN A 220 20.20 -15.78 -4.84
C GLN A 220 18.94 -15.01 -5.22
N ILE A 221 19.06 -13.71 -5.49
CA ILE A 221 17.90 -12.85 -5.81
C ILE A 221 17.49 -12.87 -7.30
N TRP A 222 18.16 -13.67 -8.15
CA TRP A 222 17.87 -13.70 -9.61
C TRP A 222 16.40 -13.98 -9.92
N GLY A 223 15.77 -14.87 -9.16
CA GLY A 223 14.37 -15.25 -9.37
C GLY A 223 13.41 -14.08 -9.08
N VAL A 224 13.69 -13.27 -8.04
CA VAL A 224 12.94 -12.04 -7.76
C VAL A 224 13.07 -11.06 -8.91
N VAL A 225 14.31 -10.80 -9.33
CA VAL A 225 14.59 -9.86 -10.43
C VAL A 225 13.92 -10.33 -11.72
N LEU A 226 13.99 -11.61 -12.02
CA LEU A 226 13.34 -12.20 -13.19
C LEU A 226 11.82 -12.00 -13.17
N LEU A 227 11.16 -12.30 -12.04
CA LEU A 227 9.72 -12.11 -11.88
C LEU A 227 9.32 -10.66 -12.08
N VAL A 228 10.02 -9.72 -11.43
CA VAL A 228 9.74 -8.29 -11.56
C VAL A 228 9.93 -7.83 -13.00
N VAL A 229 11.03 -8.22 -13.65
CA VAL A 229 11.31 -7.83 -15.05
C VAL A 229 10.28 -8.42 -16.01
N ILE A 230 9.87 -9.68 -15.86
CA ILE A 230 8.85 -10.29 -16.71
C ILE A 230 7.50 -9.59 -16.51
N VAL A 231 7.05 -9.44 -15.27
CA VAL A 231 5.72 -8.90 -14.96
C VAL A 231 5.64 -7.43 -15.35
N LEU A 232 6.52 -6.59 -14.77
CA LEU A 232 6.48 -5.14 -15.03
C LEU A 232 6.96 -4.80 -16.43
N GLY A 233 8.01 -5.44 -16.91
CA GLY A 233 8.51 -5.23 -18.27
C GLY A 233 7.48 -5.60 -19.33
N GLY A 234 6.73 -6.69 -19.13
CA GLY A 234 5.66 -7.08 -20.04
C GLY A 234 4.45 -6.14 -20.00
N ILE A 235 4.07 -5.65 -18.81
CA ILE A 235 2.99 -4.66 -18.66
C ILE A 235 3.40 -3.32 -19.30
N TYR A 236 4.60 -2.82 -19.01
CA TYR A 236 5.08 -1.53 -19.54
C TYR A 236 5.38 -1.59 -21.05
N GLY A 237 5.83 -2.74 -21.54
CA GLY A 237 6.03 -3.00 -22.96
C GLY A 237 4.74 -3.23 -23.73
N GLY A 238 3.57 -3.28 -23.06
CA GLY A 238 2.27 -3.53 -23.70
C GLY A 238 2.11 -4.96 -24.24
N VAL A 239 2.96 -5.91 -23.80
CA VAL A 239 2.90 -7.32 -24.22
C VAL A 239 1.68 -8.00 -23.61
N PHE A 240 1.33 -7.62 -22.37
CA PHE A 240 0.15 -8.11 -21.66
C PHE A 240 -0.44 -7.07 -20.71
N THR A 241 -1.71 -7.27 -20.40
CA THR A 241 -2.47 -6.46 -19.45
C THR A 241 -2.00 -6.70 -18.01
N ALA A 242 -2.40 -5.85 -17.07
CA ALA A 242 -2.10 -6.05 -15.66
C ALA A 242 -2.64 -7.40 -15.13
N THR A 243 -3.81 -7.85 -15.62
CA THR A 243 -4.42 -9.12 -15.22
C THR A 243 -3.61 -10.33 -15.74
N GLU A 244 -3.21 -10.30 -17.02
CA GLU A 244 -2.35 -11.34 -17.59
C GLU A 244 -0.98 -11.36 -16.91
N GLY A 245 -0.39 -10.17 -16.65
CA GLY A 245 0.84 -10.02 -15.89
C GLY A 245 0.77 -10.60 -14.48
N ALA A 246 -0.36 -10.41 -13.79
CA ALA A 246 -0.61 -11.00 -12.48
C ALA A 246 -0.69 -12.54 -12.55
N GLY A 247 -1.34 -13.09 -13.59
CA GLY A 247 -1.40 -14.54 -13.83
C GLY A 247 -0.03 -15.16 -14.09
N ILE A 248 0.77 -14.50 -14.95
CA ILE A 248 2.16 -14.91 -15.24
C ILE A 248 3.01 -14.81 -13.97
N GLY A 249 2.87 -13.74 -13.21
CA GLY A 249 3.58 -13.53 -11.95
C GLY A 249 3.24 -14.58 -10.90
N ALA A 250 1.94 -14.88 -10.70
CA ALA A 250 1.48 -15.91 -9.76
C ALA A 250 1.99 -17.31 -10.16
N SER A 251 1.90 -17.64 -11.45
CA SER A 251 2.40 -18.91 -11.98
C SER A 251 3.91 -19.01 -11.83
N GLY A 252 4.66 -17.97 -12.18
CA GLY A 252 6.10 -17.92 -12.03
C GLY A 252 6.54 -18.07 -10.56
N ALA A 253 5.87 -17.37 -9.64
CA ALA A 253 6.11 -17.45 -8.20
C ALA A 253 5.81 -18.87 -7.65
N PHE A 254 4.72 -19.50 -8.13
CA PHE A 254 4.40 -20.88 -7.79
C PHE A 254 5.50 -21.86 -8.22
N PHE A 255 5.92 -21.83 -9.49
CA PHE A 255 6.98 -22.71 -9.99
C PHE A 255 8.31 -22.46 -9.29
N PHE A 256 8.61 -21.20 -8.98
CA PHE A 256 9.81 -20.83 -8.24
C PHE A 256 9.81 -21.39 -6.81
N ALA A 257 8.68 -21.25 -6.10
CA ALA A 257 8.52 -21.80 -4.75
C ALA A 257 8.54 -23.34 -4.76
N LEU A 258 7.99 -23.97 -5.80
CA LEU A 258 8.02 -25.41 -6.00
C LEU A 258 9.44 -25.92 -6.24
N ALA A 259 10.19 -25.28 -7.15
CA ALA A 259 11.58 -25.63 -7.46
C ALA A 259 12.52 -25.52 -6.25
N ARG A 260 12.19 -24.62 -5.31
CA ARG A 260 12.92 -24.48 -4.03
C ARG A 260 12.51 -25.50 -2.95
N GLY A 261 11.53 -26.35 -3.23
CA GLY A 261 11.00 -27.28 -2.23
C GLY A 261 10.25 -26.61 -1.08
N ALA A 262 9.87 -25.34 -1.23
CA ALA A 262 9.14 -24.57 -0.21
C ALA A 262 7.64 -24.90 -0.17
N LEU A 263 7.09 -25.56 -1.19
CA LEU A 263 5.68 -25.92 -1.33
C LEU A 263 5.46 -27.40 -1.01
N THR A 264 5.31 -27.71 0.29
CA THR A 264 4.66 -28.96 0.69
C THR A 264 3.15 -28.85 0.45
N MET A 265 2.40 -29.98 0.40
CA MET A 265 0.93 -29.94 0.28
C MET A 265 0.27 -29.08 1.36
N LYS A 266 0.78 -29.14 2.59
CA LYS A 266 0.31 -28.29 3.70
C LYS A 266 0.59 -26.83 3.43
N ALA A 267 1.80 -26.48 2.97
CA ALA A 267 2.17 -25.10 2.65
C ALA A 267 1.36 -24.53 1.49
N LEU A 268 1.11 -25.34 0.46
CA LEU A 268 0.25 -24.95 -0.66
C LEU A 268 -1.17 -24.64 -0.19
N TYR A 269 -1.75 -25.53 0.63
CA TYR A 269 -3.08 -25.31 1.21
C TYR A 269 -3.14 -24.03 2.05
N GLU A 270 -2.14 -23.78 2.91
CA GLU A 270 -2.05 -22.57 3.72
C GLU A 270 -2.02 -21.31 2.84
N VAL A 271 -1.19 -21.29 1.78
CA VAL A 271 -1.09 -20.17 0.83
C VAL A 271 -2.42 -19.92 0.11
N LEU A 272 -3.06 -20.98 -0.38
CA LEU A 272 -4.35 -20.85 -1.07
C LEU A 272 -5.46 -20.33 -0.15
N VAL A 273 -5.56 -20.85 1.07
CA VAL A 273 -6.55 -20.43 2.05
C VAL A 273 -6.32 -18.98 2.49
N GLU A 274 -5.08 -18.59 2.74
CA GLU A 274 -4.72 -17.21 3.10
C GLU A 274 -5.05 -16.24 1.95
N SER A 275 -4.68 -16.58 0.72
CA SER A 275 -5.00 -15.78 -0.47
C SER A 275 -6.51 -15.67 -0.69
N ALA A 276 -7.26 -16.76 -0.55
CA ALA A 276 -8.71 -16.76 -0.68
C ALA A 276 -9.38 -15.92 0.41
N ARG A 277 -8.91 -16.00 1.66
CA ARG A 277 -9.42 -15.19 2.78
C ARG A 277 -9.20 -13.70 2.54
N THR A 278 -7.98 -13.32 2.15
CA THR A 278 -7.65 -11.91 1.86
C THR A 278 -8.47 -11.39 0.68
N THR A 279 -8.59 -12.18 -0.39
CA THR A 279 -9.41 -11.84 -1.56
C THR A 279 -10.89 -11.64 -1.16
N ALA A 280 -11.47 -12.58 -0.42
CA ALA A 280 -12.86 -12.48 0.02
C ALA A 280 -13.12 -11.23 0.88
N MET A 281 -12.17 -10.90 1.77
CA MET A 281 -12.24 -9.67 2.56
C MET A 281 -12.23 -8.42 1.67
N LEU A 282 -11.34 -8.37 0.69
CA LEU A 282 -11.23 -7.23 -0.24
C LEU A 282 -12.48 -7.07 -1.10
N PHE A 283 -13.02 -8.16 -1.63
CA PHE A 283 -14.27 -8.13 -2.40
C PHE A 283 -15.45 -7.69 -1.55
N ALA A 284 -15.54 -8.12 -0.29
CA ALA A 284 -16.58 -7.66 0.63
C ALA A 284 -16.47 -6.14 0.89
N ILE A 285 -15.24 -5.61 1.06
CA ILE A 285 -15.01 -4.17 1.20
C ILE A 285 -15.41 -3.42 -0.08
N LEU A 286 -15.03 -3.93 -1.26
CA LEU A 286 -15.38 -3.33 -2.56
C LEU A 286 -16.89 -3.25 -2.78
N ILE A 287 -17.60 -4.34 -2.54
CA ILE A 287 -19.07 -4.39 -2.67
C ILE A 287 -19.71 -3.37 -1.72
N ALA A 288 -19.31 -3.37 -0.46
CA ALA A 288 -19.83 -2.45 0.54
C ALA A 288 -19.55 -0.98 0.19
N ALA A 289 -18.33 -0.69 -0.25
CA ALA A 289 -17.94 0.64 -0.69
C ALA A 289 -18.70 1.09 -1.95
N SER A 290 -18.94 0.20 -2.91
CA SER A 290 -19.73 0.50 -4.11
C SER A 290 -21.19 0.82 -3.79
N ILE A 291 -21.79 0.10 -2.84
CA ILE A 291 -23.14 0.40 -2.36
C ILE A 291 -23.16 1.76 -1.64
N PHE A 292 -22.16 2.03 -0.79
CA PHE A 292 -22.02 3.33 -0.12
C PHE A 292 -21.77 4.46 -1.12
N SER A 293 -20.92 4.24 -2.12
CA SER A 293 -20.68 5.18 -3.21
C SER A 293 -21.95 5.50 -3.98
N SER A 294 -22.78 4.49 -4.29
CA SER A 294 -24.10 4.70 -4.90
C SER A 294 -24.96 5.62 -4.04
N PHE A 295 -25.03 5.38 -2.71
CA PHE A 295 -25.74 6.27 -1.80
C PHE A 295 -25.23 7.70 -1.86
N VAL A 296 -23.91 7.93 -1.71
CA VAL A 296 -23.31 9.27 -1.74
C VAL A 296 -23.57 9.99 -3.04
N ASN A 297 -23.44 9.30 -4.18
CA ASN A 297 -23.66 9.86 -5.52
C ASN A 297 -25.11 10.25 -5.78
N PHE A 298 -26.08 9.65 -5.08
CA PHE A 298 -27.50 10.05 -5.13
C PHE A 298 -27.85 11.19 -4.20
N THR A 299 -26.92 11.63 -3.34
CA THR A 299 -27.06 12.87 -2.56
C THR A 299 -26.52 14.08 -3.33
N SER A 300 -26.81 15.29 -2.87
CA SER A 300 -26.22 16.51 -3.44
C SER A 300 -24.75 16.75 -3.04
N MET A 301 -24.14 15.87 -2.24
CA MET A 301 -22.82 16.10 -1.67
C MET A 301 -21.71 16.36 -2.72
N PRO A 302 -21.60 15.59 -3.82
CA PRO A 302 -20.55 15.84 -4.82
C PRO A 302 -20.70 17.21 -5.50
N SER A 303 -21.92 17.62 -5.83
CA SER A 303 -22.21 18.93 -6.43
C SER A 303 -22.01 20.06 -5.43
N ASP A 304 -22.54 19.94 -4.20
CA ASP A 304 -22.40 20.93 -3.16
C ASP A 304 -20.93 21.20 -2.79
N LEU A 305 -20.10 20.15 -2.75
CA LEU A 305 -18.65 20.28 -2.53
C LEU A 305 -17.97 21.02 -3.68
N LYS A 306 -18.27 20.65 -4.92
CA LYS A 306 -17.72 21.31 -6.10
C LYS A 306 -18.06 22.81 -6.11
N ASP A 307 -19.32 23.15 -5.87
CA ASP A 307 -19.79 24.52 -5.84
C ASP A 307 -19.18 25.31 -4.67
N GLY A 308 -19.10 24.71 -3.49
CA GLY A 308 -18.45 25.30 -2.32
C GLY A 308 -16.96 25.60 -2.56
N ILE A 309 -16.22 24.68 -3.17
CA ILE A 309 -14.81 24.88 -3.51
C ILE A 309 -14.64 26.00 -4.53
N THR A 310 -15.52 26.06 -5.54
CA THR A 310 -15.50 27.10 -6.56
C THR A 310 -15.79 28.48 -5.96
N GLN A 311 -16.74 28.58 -5.02
CA GLN A 311 -17.08 29.81 -4.33
C GLN A 311 -15.98 30.32 -3.38
N LEU A 312 -15.22 29.42 -2.77
CA LEU A 312 -14.10 29.77 -1.89
C LEU A 312 -12.91 30.39 -2.64
N GLY A 313 -12.83 30.23 -3.97
CA GLY A 313 -11.74 30.80 -4.79
C GLY A 313 -10.34 30.30 -4.40
N LEU A 314 -10.25 29.14 -3.75
CA LEU A 314 -8.97 28.58 -3.31
C LEU A 314 -8.15 28.09 -4.51
N PRO A 315 -6.82 28.23 -4.47
CA PRO A 315 -5.95 27.62 -5.48
C PRO A 315 -6.21 26.11 -5.56
N PRO A 316 -6.36 25.54 -6.77
CA PRO A 316 -6.66 24.10 -6.94
C PRO A 316 -5.72 23.18 -6.15
N LEU A 317 -4.44 23.51 -6.09
CA LEU A 317 -3.44 22.74 -5.35
C LEU A 317 -3.68 22.76 -3.82
N ALA A 318 -4.19 23.88 -3.29
CA ALA A 318 -4.54 23.99 -1.87
C ALA A 318 -5.73 23.10 -1.51
N VAL A 319 -6.69 22.96 -2.42
CA VAL A 319 -7.83 22.03 -2.27
C VAL A 319 -7.34 20.59 -2.18
N VAL A 320 -6.48 20.17 -3.11
CA VAL A 320 -5.87 18.82 -3.05
C VAL A 320 -5.06 18.65 -1.76
N GLY A 321 -4.29 19.66 -1.34
CA GLY A 321 -3.56 19.63 -0.07
C GLY A 321 -4.47 19.43 1.14
N ALA A 322 -5.62 20.10 1.18
CA ALA A 322 -6.64 19.92 2.24
C ALA A 322 -7.22 18.47 2.22
N MET A 323 -7.50 17.93 1.04
CA MET A 323 -7.94 16.54 0.91
C MET A 323 -6.89 15.55 1.42
N LEU A 324 -5.63 15.75 1.06
CA LEU A 324 -4.53 14.93 1.55
C LEU A 324 -4.36 15.01 3.07
N PHE A 325 -4.60 16.19 3.65
CA PHE A 325 -4.60 16.35 5.10
C PHE A 325 -5.73 15.54 5.78
N VAL A 326 -6.93 15.51 5.18
CA VAL A 326 -8.03 14.64 5.64
C VAL A 326 -7.60 13.16 5.54
N TYR A 327 -6.96 12.77 4.44
CA TYR A 327 -6.43 11.41 4.27
C TYR A 327 -5.39 11.04 5.35
N VAL A 328 -4.50 11.95 5.73
CA VAL A 328 -3.55 11.70 6.84
C VAL A 328 -4.30 11.38 8.12
N ILE A 329 -5.31 12.18 8.47
CA ILE A 329 -6.12 11.96 9.69
C ILE A 329 -6.83 10.60 9.63
N LEU A 330 -7.52 10.30 8.53
CA LEU A 330 -8.24 9.05 8.35
C LEU A 330 -7.29 7.84 8.37
N GLY A 331 -6.14 7.97 7.72
CA GLY A 331 -5.13 6.91 7.63
C GLY A 331 -4.49 6.54 8.97
N THR A 332 -4.52 7.44 9.97
CA THR A 332 -4.08 7.09 11.32
C THR A 332 -5.03 6.12 12.03
N ILE A 333 -6.29 6.01 11.60
CA ILE A 333 -7.36 5.27 12.29
C ILE A 333 -7.86 4.09 11.47
N MET A 334 -7.90 4.26 10.14
CA MET A 334 -8.54 3.32 9.22
C MET A 334 -7.49 2.47 8.47
N GLU A 335 -7.93 1.30 8.05
CA GLU A 335 -7.18 0.44 7.15
C GLU A 335 -7.13 1.08 5.75
N GLU A 336 -6.03 0.87 5.05
CA GLU A 336 -5.66 1.57 3.81
C GLU A 336 -6.72 1.51 2.71
N LEU A 337 -7.26 0.32 2.44
CA LEU A 337 -8.22 0.13 1.35
C LEU A 337 -9.59 0.72 1.68
N THR A 338 -10.02 0.53 2.91
CA THR A 338 -11.30 1.06 3.38
C THR A 338 -11.30 2.59 3.35
N MET A 339 -10.19 3.22 3.77
CA MET A 339 -10.04 4.67 3.73
C MET A 339 -10.14 5.20 2.28
N VAL A 340 -9.42 4.58 1.37
CA VAL A 340 -9.42 4.98 -0.05
C VAL A 340 -10.81 4.81 -0.64
N LEU A 341 -11.44 3.66 -0.46
CA LEU A 341 -12.74 3.36 -1.03
C LEU A 341 -13.88 4.20 -0.43
N LEU A 342 -13.78 4.58 0.84
CA LEU A 342 -14.76 5.47 1.50
C LEU A 342 -14.72 6.89 0.93
N THR A 343 -13.55 7.38 0.57
CA THR A 343 -13.32 8.79 0.21
C THR A 343 -13.31 9.05 -1.29
N LEU A 344 -12.94 8.06 -2.12
CA LEU A 344 -12.89 8.20 -3.57
C LEU A 344 -14.19 8.75 -4.20
N PRO A 345 -15.39 8.29 -3.82
CA PRO A 345 -16.63 8.80 -4.40
C PRO A 345 -16.83 10.31 -4.21
N VAL A 346 -16.20 10.88 -3.18
CA VAL A 346 -16.31 12.31 -2.84
C VAL A 346 -15.16 13.10 -3.46
N PHE A 347 -13.92 12.62 -3.32
CA PHE A 347 -12.74 13.40 -3.68
C PHE A 347 -12.37 13.29 -5.16
N PHE A 348 -12.56 12.13 -5.77
CA PHE A 348 -12.18 11.92 -7.17
C PHE A 348 -12.93 12.83 -8.15
N PRO A 349 -14.28 13.00 -8.04
CA PRO A 349 -15.00 13.95 -8.90
C PRO A 349 -14.53 15.40 -8.76
N VAL A 350 -14.12 15.81 -7.55
CA VAL A 350 -13.60 17.16 -7.31
C VAL A 350 -12.25 17.35 -7.99
N VAL A 351 -11.34 16.38 -7.84
CA VAL A 351 -9.98 16.42 -8.43
C VAL A 351 -10.05 16.48 -9.95
N THR A 352 -10.92 15.67 -10.56
CA THR A 352 -11.13 15.69 -12.02
C THR A 352 -11.78 16.97 -12.51
N ALA A 353 -12.71 17.53 -11.74
CA ALA A 353 -13.32 18.83 -12.04
C ALA A 353 -12.32 20.00 -11.95
N LEU A 354 -11.31 19.89 -11.10
CA LEU A 354 -10.21 20.86 -11.00
C LEU A 354 -9.17 20.69 -12.13
N GLY A 355 -9.31 19.69 -13.01
CA GLY A 355 -8.45 19.44 -14.15
C GLY A 355 -7.15 18.71 -13.84
N PHE A 356 -7.03 18.08 -12.67
CA PHE A 356 -5.85 17.28 -12.34
C PHE A 356 -5.90 15.88 -12.96
N ASP A 357 -4.70 15.34 -13.25
CA ASP A 357 -4.55 14.01 -13.82
C ASP A 357 -4.92 12.92 -12.79
N PRO A 358 -5.82 11.98 -13.15
CA PRO A 358 -6.21 10.86 -12.28
C PRO A 358 -5.04 9.97 -11.84
N VAL A 359 -4.04 9.77 -12.71
CA VAL A 359 -2.86 8.95 -12.37
C VAL A 359 -2.02 9.61 -11.29
N TRP A 360 -1.79 10.93 -11.41
CA TRP A 360 -1.08 11.70 -10.40
C TRP A 360 -1.79 11.67 -9.04
N PHE A 361 -3.12 11.84 -9.05
CA PHE A 361 -3.90 11.77 -7.81
C PHE A 361 -3.84 10.38 -7.17
N GLY A 362 -3.88 9.31 -7.97
CA GLY A 362 -3.71 7.95 -7.47
C GLY A 362 -2.37 7.73 -6.76
N VAL A 363 -1.28 8.30 -7.30
CA VAL A 363 0.04 8.26 -6.65
C VAL A 363 0.04 9.05 -5.33
N LEU A 364 -0.59 10.23 -5.29
CA LEU A 364 -0.73 11.03 -4.05
C LEU A 364 -1.52 10.28 -2.98
N ILE A 365 -2.59 9.57 -3.35
CA ILE A 365 -3.35 8.74 -2.43
C ILE A 365 -2.45 7.67 -1.81
N VAL A 366 -1.67 6.96 -2.61
CA VAL A 366 -0.76 5.92 -2.07
C VAL A 366 0.29 6.54 -1.15
N LEU A 367 0.85 7.69 -1.49
CA LEU A 367 1.83 8.39 -0.65
C LEU A 367 1.24 8.85 0.68
N VAL A 368 0.02 9.39 0.67
CA VAL A 368 -0.63 9.83 1.91
C VAL A 368 -1.03 8.63 2.79
N VAL A 369 -1.43 7.52 2.19
CA VAL A 369 -1.66 6.25 2.88
C VAL A 369 -0.40 5.77 3.59
N GLN A 370 0.77 5.83 2.93
CA GLN A 370 2.05 5.47 3.57
C GLN A 370 2.29 6.27 4.85
N VAL A 371 2.05 7.59 4.82
CA VAL A 371 2.17 8.45 6.00
C VAL A 371 1.18 8.01 7.08
N GLY A 372 -0.08 7.77 6.72
CA GLY A 372 -1.13 7.35 7.66
C GLY A 372 -0.81 6.03 8.37
N LEU A 373 -0.33 5.02 7.63
CA LEU A 373 -0.03 3.68 8.17
C LEU A 373 1.05 3.64 9.25
N ILE A 374 1.90 4.66 9.33
CA ILE A 374 2.96 4.76 10.34
C ILE A 374 2.79 5.96 11.28
N SER A 375 1.71 6.72 11.12
CA SER A 375 1.43 7.87 11.97
C SER A 375 0.65 7.50 13.23
N PRO A 376 1.03 8.02 14.41
CA PRO A 376 0.21 7.90 15.62
C PRO A 376 -1.16 8.56 15.41
N PRO A 377 -2.25 8.12 16.10
CA PRO A 377 -2.27 7.27 17.30
C PRO A 377 -2.42 5.77 17.02
N VAL A 378 -2.82 5.34 15.83
CA VAL A 378 -3.00 3.91 15.53
C VAL A 378 -1.87 3.38 14.67
N GLY A 379 -1.85 3.69 13.36
CA GLY A 379 -0.83 3.20 12.42
C GLY A 379 -0.75 1.68 12.34
N MET A 380 -1.42 1.09 11.36
CA MET A 380 -1.60 -0.37 11.28
C MET A 380 -0.30 -1.16 11.29
N ASN A 381 0.75 -0.68 10.61
CA ASN A 381 2.04 -1.37 10.58
C ASN A 381 2.65 -1.50 11.99
N MET A 382 2.45 -0.49 12.84
CA MET A 382 2.97 -0.51 14.20
C MET A 382 2.27 -1.56 15.07
N PHE A 383 0.96 -1.73 14.92
CA PHE A 383 0.22 -2.76 15.65
C PHE A 383 0.58 -4.18 15.19
N VAL A 384 0.77 -4.37 13.90
CA VAL A 384 1.23 -5.66 13.35
C VAL A 384 2.60 -6.02 13.92
N MET A 385 3.52 -5.06 13.97
CA MET A 385 4.83 -5.27 14.57
C MET A 385 4.76 -5.54 16.07
N ASN A 386 3.93 -4.80 16.80
CA ASN A 386 3.73 -5.01 18.25
C ASN A 386 3.17 -6.40 18.57
N ALA A 387 2.30 -6.92 17.71
CA ALA A 387 1.79 -8.29 17.84
C ALA A 387 2.88 -9.35 17.66
N LEU A 388 3.90 -9.08 16.83
CA LEU A 388 5.02 -9.97 16.55
C LEU A 388 6.18 -9.79 17.55
N LEU A 389 6.40 -8.58 18.05
CA LEU A 389 7.51 -8.19 18.95
C LEU A 389 6.98 -7.85 20.34
N LYS A 390 6.51 -8.85 21.06
CA LYS A 390 5.93 -8.67 22.41
C LYS A 390 6.92 -8.10 23.45
N GLU A 391 8.21 -8.23 23.20
CA GLU A 391 9.29 -7.72 24.05
C GLU A 391 9.58 -6.22 23.86
N VAL A 392 9.09 -5.62 22.75
CA VAL A 392 9.32 -4.21 22.44
C VAL A 392 8.11 -3.40 22.89
N PRO A 393 8.27 -2.42 23.77
CA PRO A 393 7.18 -1.54 24.18
C PRO A 393 6.62 -0.78 22.97
N LEU A 394 5.31 -0.68 22.87
CA LEU A 394 4.63 0.04 21.79
C LEU A 394 5.10 1.49 21.64
N SER A 395 5.46 2.14 22.76
CA SER A 395 6.04 3.49 22.78
C SER A 395 7.34 3.62 21.99
N GLN A 396 8.19 2.58 21.99
CA GLN A 396 9.42 2.56 21.18
C GLN A 396 9.10 2.43 19.68
N ILE A 397 8.11 1.62 19.34
CA ILE A 397 7.64 1.47 17.96
C ILE A 397 7.08 2.80 17.46
N PHE A 398 6.23 3.48 18.22
CA PHE A 398 5.70 4.80 17.90
C PHE A 398 6.80 5.85 17.76
N ARG A 399 7.75 5.89 18.69
CA ARG A 399 8.88 6.81 18.63
C ARG A 399 9.69 6.64 17.35
N GLY A 400 9.97 5.40 16.96
CA GLY A 400 10.68 5.10 15.73
C GLY A 400 9.91 5.51 14.49
N SER A 401 8.66 5.09 14.40
CA SER A 401 7.81 5.36 13.23
C SER A 401 7.59 6.84 13.00
N SER A 402 7.38 7.64 14.06
CA SER A 402 7.18 9.09 13.96
C SER A 402 8.36 9.81 13.30
N LEU A 403 9.59 9.34 13.50
CA LEU A 403 10.76 9.92 12.85
C LEU A 403 10.74 9.71 11.34
N PHE A 404 10.17 8.60 10.87
CA PHE A 404 10.07 8.27 9.45
C PHE A 404 8.83 8.86 8.77
N CYS A 405 7.87 9.42 9.52
CA CYS A 405 6.78 10.20 8.94
C CYS A 405 7.31 11.43 8.18
N ILE A 406 8.40 12.07 8.67
CA ILE A 406 8.97 13.27 8.04
C ILE A 406 9.47 12.98 6.61
N PRO A 407 10.35 11.97 6.38
CA PRO A 407 10.77 11.62 5.02
C PRO A 407 9.62 11.31 4.07
N LEU A 408 8.60 10.56 4.53
CA LEU A 408 7.44 10.24 3.69
C LEU A 408 6.57 11.46 3.41
N ALA A 409 6.37 12.34 4.39
CA ALA A 409 5.67 13.61 4.19
C ALA A 409 6.41 14.52 3.20
N VAL A 410 7.74 14.56 3.25
CA VAL A 410 8.56 15.26 2.24
C VAL A 410 8.33 14.65 0.85
N GLY A 411 8.30 13.33 0.73
CA GLY A 411 7.99 12.64 -0.53
C GLY A 411 6.60 13.01 -1.07
N LEU A 412 5.58 13.04 -0.20
CA LEU A 412 4.23 13.47 -0.54
C LEU A 412 4.20 14.91 -1.07
N VAL A 413 4.85 15.84 -0.37
CA VAL A 413 4.92 17.26 -0.78
C VAL A 413 5.67 17.41 -2.11
N LEU A 414 6.76 16.66 -2.33
CA LEU A 414 7.50 16.71 -3.58
C LEU A 414 6.64 16.28 -4.77
N VAL A 415 5.87 15.20 -4.66
CA VAL A 415 4.98 14.76 -5.75
C VAL A 415 3.78 15.69 -5.92
N LEU A 416 3.28 16.29 -4.82
CA LEU A 416 2.22 17.30 -4.87
C LEU A 416 2.67 18.54 -5.67
N VAL A 417 3.88 19.04 -5.41
CA VAL A 417 4.42 20.25 -6.05
C VAL A 417 4.97 19.96 -7.45
N PHE A 418 5.54 18.77 -7.65
CA PHE A 418 6.16 18.35 -8.92
C PHE A 418 5.45 17.11 -9.50
N PRO A 419 4.28 17.29 -10.18
CA PRO A 419 3.52 16.18 -10.77
C PRO A 419 4.34 15.31 -11.74
N GLN A 420 5.37 15.88 -12.36
CA GLN A 420 6.25 15.18 -13.29
C GLN A 420 6.96 13.97 -12.65
N LEU A 421 7.17 13.96 -11.34
CA LEU A 421 7.74 12.81 -10.63
C LEU A 421 6.86 11.56 -10.77
N ALA A 422 5.55 11.74 -10.89
CA ALA A 422 4.61 10.65 -11.12
C ALA A 422 4.29 10.45 -12.60
N LEU A 423 4.19 11.53 -13.39
CA LEU A 423 3.68 11.47 -14.75
C LEU A 423 4.76 11.25 -15.82
N TRP A 424 6.06 11.41 -15.48
CA TRP A 424 7.15 11.30 -16.44
C TRP A 424 7.24 9.89 -17.05
N LEU A 425 7.24 8.83 -16.26
CA LEU A 425 7.35 7.47 -16.78
C LEU A 425 6.09 7.02 -17.54
N PRO A 426 4.86 7.28 -17.07
CA PRO A 426 3.65 7.00 -17.85
C PRO A 426 3.57 7.70 -19.21
N SER A 427 4.23 8.86 -19.37
CA SER A 427 4.21 9.60 -20.66
C SER A 427 4.87 8.84 -21.81
N PHE A 428 5.72 7.84 -21.53
CA PHE A 428 6.33 6.96 -22.54
C PHE A 428 5.48 5.72 -22.86
N MET A 429 4.42 5.48 -22.09
CA MET A 429 3.51 4.34 -22.33
C MET A 429 2.43 4.74 -23.35
N LYS A 430 2.29 3.92 -24.37
CA LYS A 430 1.26 4.10 -25.43
C LYS A 430 -0.14 3.83 -24.91
#